data_70f350c473b303d70520d3710a7336f4
#
_entry.id   70f350c473b303d70520d3710a7336f4
#
_cell.length_a   1.000
_cell.length_b   1.000
_cell.length_c   1.000
_cell.angle_alpha   90.00
_cell.angle_beta   90.00
_cell.angle_gamma   90.00
#
_symmetry.space_group_name_H-M   'P 1'
#
loop_
_entity.id
_entity.type
_entity.pdbx_description
1 polymer ?
#
loop_
_entity_poly.entity_id
_entity_poly.type
_entity_poly.pdbx_seq_one_letter_code
_entity_poly.pdbx_strand_id
1 'polypeptide(L)'
;IARVPLNMAFLTLLNGPQMFYHFAEFGFDYSKYQNQYGQWGTNPYSIKDVLGYEAKMQPKKRIETWLGEGAWRTAAFHKVGQTIQLRTRIMPEVFEGNPTKVLISGGKKIRTIQWGSDVFVVGNFDVAENQTATLPEGTWYNYFEQTKQATTELTLAPGEVMIFTGREVELPEMQPFYCFMTDLENVIAPQPSEILPPYNVQVYTLSGQVILQQSNVMAADLNALGSGLYIVQYEKNGQRVAKKVIR
;
A
#
# COMPACT_ATOMS: atom_id res chain seq x y z
N ILE A 1 -11.59 11.43 -2.62
CA ILE A 1 -11.12 10.04 -2.45
C ILE A 1 -11.04 9.35 -3.81
N ALA A 2 -12.06 9.42 -4.67
CA ALA A 2 -12.02 8.86 -6.03
C ALA A 2 -10.78 9.27 -6.84
N ARG A 3 -10.13 10.38 -6.48
CA ARG A 3 -8.91 10.91 -7.12
C ARG A 3 -7.60 10.41 -6.54
N VAL A 4 -7.64 9.58 -5.49
CA VAL A 4 -6.41 9.05 -4.90
C VAL A 4 -5.59 8.27 -5.93
N PRO A 5 -6.18 7.31 -6.68
CA PRO A 5 -5.43 6.60 -7.71
C PRO A 5 -4.83 7.53 -8.78
N LEU A 6 -5.57 8.59 -9.20
CA LEU A 6 -5.08 9.58 -10.14
C LEU A 6 -3.84 10.31 -9.61
N ASN A 7 -3.94 10.90 -8.43
CA ASN A 7 -2.85 11.67 -7.84
C ASN A 7 -1.63 10.79 -7.58
N MET A 8 -1.88 9.58 -7.08
CA MET A 8 -0.80 8.63 -6.76
C MET A 8 -0.15 8.05 -8.01
N ALA A 9 -0.89 7.81 -9.10
CA ALA A 9 -0.31 7.39 -10.36
C ALA A 9 0.62 8.45 -10.94
N PHE A 10 0.18 9.70 -10.96
CA PHE A 10 1.01 10.82 -11.44
C PHE A 10 2.22 11.06 -10.54
N LEU A 11 2.12 10.87 -9.23
CA LEU A 11 3.26 10.93 -8.34
C LEU A 11 4.22 9.75 -8.56
N THR A 12 3.68 8.52 -8.59
CA THR A 12 4.49 7.30 -8.68
C THR A 12 5.22 7.16 -10.01
N LEU A 13 4.58 7.51 -11.13
CA LEU A 13 5.12 7.26 -12.47
C LEU A 13 5.90 8.45 -13.05
N LEU A 14 6.12 9.49 -12.26
CA LEU A 14 7.08 10.55 -12.57
C LEU A 14 8.52 10.07 -12.32
N ASN A 15 9.48 10.79 -12.92
CA ASN A 15 10.89 10.54 -12.69
C ASN A 15 11.34 10.96 -11.29
N GLY A 16 12.39 10.30 -10.77
CA GLY A 16 13.03 10.61 -9.50
C GLY A 16 12.43 9.86 -8.28
N PRO A 17 13.00 10.09 -7.09
CA PRO A 17 12.50 9.48 -5.87
C PRO A 17 11.16 10.08 -5.47
N GLN A 18 10.23 9.23 -5.02
CA GLN A 18 8.93 9.64 -4.51
C GLN A 18 8.78 9.24 -3.05
N MET A 19 8.06 10.07 -2.31
CA MET A 19 7.70 9.80 -0.93
C MET A 19 6.20 9.98 -0.74
N PHE A 20 5.57 8.93 -0.20
CA PHE A 20 4.17 8.98 0.22
C PHE A 20 4.11 9.30 1.70
N TYR A 21 3.19 10.16 2.07
CA TYR A 21 3.04 10.55 3.45
C TYR A 21 1.74 10.00 4.02
N HIS A 22 1.85 9.31 5.14
CA HIS A 22 0.83 9.01 6.13
C HIS A 22 -0.56 8.66 5.57
N PHE A 23 -0.71 7.44 5.06
CA PHE A 23 -1.97 6.89 4.55
C PHE A 23 -2.56 7.59 3.31
N ALA A 24 -1.73 8.27 2.53
CA ALA A 24 -2.17 8.87 1.27
C ALA A 24 -2.77 7.82 0.32
N GLU A 25 -2.25 6.59 0.36
CA GLU A 25 -2.71 5.43 -0.41
C GLU A 25 -4.14 4.97 -0.07
N PHE A 26 -4.61 5.27 1.15
CA PHE A 26 -5.99 5.03 1.59
C PHE A 26 -6.90 6.24 1.39
N GLY A 27 -6.39 7.33 0.85
CA GLY A 27 -7.14 8.57 0.71
C GLY A 27 -7.41 9.19 2.06
N PHE A 28 -6.35 9.48 2.83
CA PHE A 28 -6.46 10.25 4.05
C PHE A 28 -7.13 11.60 3.75
N ASP A 29 -8.34 11.80 4.22
CA ASP A 29 -9.20 12.93 3.90
C ASP A 29 -9.68 13.72 5.12
N TYR A 30 -9.17 13.39 6.30
CA TYR A 30 -9.52 14.11 7.50
C TYR A 30 -8.71 15.40 7.67
N SER A 31 -9.41 16.51 7.84
CA SER A 31 -8.76 17.75 8.21
C SER A 31 -8.26 17.69 9.66
N LYS A 32 -7.05 18.19 9.89
CA LYS A 32 -6.52 18.38 11.25
C LYS A 32 -7.30 19.44 12.05
N TYR A 33 -8.18 20.18 11.40
CA TYR A 33 -9.01 21.20 12.02
C TYR A 33 -10.46 20.75 12.25
N GLN A 34 -10.82 19.53 11.84
CA GLN A 34 -12.17 19.00 11.97
C GLN A 34 -12.20 17.84 12.96
N ASN A 35 -13.11 17.87 13.91
CA ASN A 35 -13.32 16.77 14.84
C ASN A 35 -14.19 15.65 14.23
N GLN A 36 -14.36 14.55 14.99
CA GLN A 36 -15.20 13.40 14.60
C GLN A 36 -16.68 13.74 14.35
N TYR A 37 -17.15 14.88 14.86
CA TYR A 37 -18.52 15.38 14.67
C TYR A 37 -18.66 16.35 13.51
N GLY A 38 -17.60 16.55 12.71
CA GLY A 38 -17.59 17.48 11.59
C GLY A 38 -17.42 18.96 11.98
N GLN A 39 -17.19 19.25 13.27
CA GLN A 39 -17.00 20.62 13.74
C GLN A 39 -15.58 21.10 13.43
N TRP A 40 -15.46 22.35 13.00
CA TRP A 40 -14.20 22.99 12.68
C TRP A 40 -13.64 23.74 13.89
N GLY A 41 -12.36 23.54 14.19
CA GLY A 41 -11.63 24.25 15.24
C GLY A 41 -10.56 25.18 14.66
N THR A 42 -10.20 26.20 15.42
CA THR A 42 -9.18 27.18 15.03
C THR A 42 -7.76 26.77 15.36
N ASN A 43 -7.58 25.80 16.26
CA ASN A 43 -6.26 25.31 16.68
C ASN A 43 -6.17 23.78 16.57
N PRO A 44 -5.37 23.25 15.65
CA PRO A 44 -5.24 21.80 15.42
C PRO A 44 -4.60 21.07 16.61
N TYR A 45 -3.90 21.75 17.50
CA TYR A 45 -3.18 21.14 18.64
C TYR A 45 -4.02 21.08 19.92
N SER A 46 -5.10 21.84 20.00
CA SER A 46 -5.97 21.88 21.19
C SER A 46 -7.10 20.86 21.15
N ILE A 47 -7.33 20.21 20.02
CA ILE A 47 -8.46 19.30 19.81
C ILE A 47 -7.94 17.87 19.77
N LYS A 48 -7.98 17.19 20.92
CA LYS A 48 -7.57 15.78 21.04
C LYS A 48 -8.44 14.82 20.20
N ASP A 49 -9.63 15.27 19.82
CA ASP A 49 -10.64 14.48 19.12
C ASP A 49 -10.67 14.74 17.60
N VAL A 50 -9.62 15.32 17.04
CA VAL A 50 -9.50 15.49 15.58
C VAL A 50 -9.13 14.16 14.94
N LEU A 51 -9.95 13.69 14.01
CA LEU A 51 -9.71 12.42 13.30
C LEU A 51 -8.32 12.34 12.67
N GLY A 52 -7.80 13.45 12.17
CA GLY A 52 -6.44 13.53 11.64
C GLY A 52 -5.36 13.33 12.71
N TYR A 53 -5.60 13.80 13.94
CA TYR A 53 -4.70 13.56 15.06
C TYR A 53 -4.74 12.09 15.49
N GLU A 54 -5.92 11.50 15.62
CA GLU A 54 -6.07 10.07 15.95
C GLU A 54 -5.38 9.18 14.92
N ALA A 55 -5.54 9.44 13.62
CA ALA A 55 -4.88 8.68 12.58
C ALA A 55 -3.34 8.75 12.68
N LYS A 56 -2.80 9.90 13.10
CA LYS A 56 -1.36 10.08 13.32
C LYS A 56 -0.86 9.35 14.56
N MET A 57 -1.62 9.42 15.66
CA MET A 57 -1.21 8.89 16.96
C MET A 57 -1.64 7.44 17.20
N GLN A 58 -2.72 7.00 16.55
CA GLN A 58 -3.28 5.66 16.65
C GLN A 58 -3.60 5.08 15.27
N PRO A 59 -2.57 4.87 14.43
CA PRO A 59 -2.77 4.47 13.04
C PRO A 59 -3.50 3.12 12.91
N LYS A 60 -3.22 2.16 13.79
CA LYS A 60 -3.88 0.84 13.77
C LYS A 60 -5.40 0.97 13.90
N LYS A 61 -5.87 1.69 14.92
CA LYS A 61 -7.30 1.89 15.17
C LYS A 61 -7.99 2.56 13.99
N ARG A 62 -7.34 3.52 13.36
CA ARG A 62 -7.91 4.22 12.20
C ARG A 62 -7.98 3.34 10.97
N ILE A 63 -6.98 2.53 10.72
CA ILE A 63 -6.98 1.56 9.61
C ILE A 63 -8.12 0.56 9.78
N GLU A 64 -8.33 0.02 10.98
CA GLU A 64 -9.44 -0.89 11.26
C GLU A 64 -10.80 -0.23 10.94
N THR A 65 -10.97 1.04 11.30
CA THR A 65 -12.17 1.81 10.96
C THR A 65 -12.31 1.95 9.43
N TRP A 66 -11.24 2.29 8.72
CA TRP A 66 -11.27 2.47 7.26
C TRP A 66 -11.55 1.17 6.51
N LEU A 67 -11.10 0.04 6.99
CA LEU A 67 -11.43 -1.26 6.40
C LEU A 67 -12.94 -1.56 6.51
N GLY A 68 -13.60 -1.04 7.55
CA GLY A 68 -15.06 -1.12 7.72
C GLY A 68 -15.86 -0.10 6.90
N GLU A 69 -15.23 0.99 6.40
CA GLU A 69 -15.92 2.08 5.70
C GLU A 69 -16.25 1.77 4.22
N GLY A 70 -15.85 0.60 3.69
CA GLY A 70 -16.29 0.15 2.39
C GLY A 70 -15.19 -0.16 1.36
N ALA A 71 -15.62 -0.80 0.30
CA ALA A 71 -14.76 -1.37 -0.75
C ALA A 71 -13.93 -0.32 -1.52
N TRP A 72 -14.32 0.95 -1.54
CA TRP A 72 -13.66 1.98 -2.33
C TRP A 72 -12.26 2.36 -1.79
N ARG A 73 -12.03 2.33 -0.47
CA ARG A 73 -10.69 2.57 0.09
C ARG A 73 -9.75 1.42 -0.23
N THR A 74 -10.24 0.20 -0.14
CA THR A 74 -9.50 -1.01 -0.55
C THR A 74 -9.18 -0.96 -2.03
N ALA A 75 -10.15 -0.59 -2.88
CA ALA A 75 -9.93 -0.46 -4.32
C ALA A 75 -8.88 0.64 -4.65
N ALA A 76 -8.92 1.78 -3.96
CA ALA A 76 -7.91 2.83 -4.13
C ALA A 76 -6.52 2.33 -3.71
N PHE A 77 -6.40 1.68 -2.55
CA PHE A 77 -5.16 1.08 -2.06
C PHE A 77 -4.60 0.05 -3.05
N HIS A 78 -5.44 -0.84 -3.60
CA HIS A 78 -5.01 -1.83 -4.58
C HIS A 78 -4.49 -1.17 -5.85
N LYS A 79 -5.20 -0.20 -6.43
CA LYS A 79 -4.75 0.53 -7.62
C LYS A 79 -3.42 1.27 -7.38
N VAL A 80 -3.23 1.87 -6.22
CA VAL A 80 -1.97 2.51 -5.84
C VAL A 80 -0.85 1.47 -5.74
N GLY A 81 -1.07 0.37 -5.04
CA GLY A 81 -0.10 -0.72 -4.90
C GLY A 81 0.29 -1.33 -6.25
N GLN A 82 -0.69 -1.60 -7.13
CA GLN A 82 -0.45 -2.09 -8.49
C GLN A 82 0.37 -1.09 -9.31
N THR A 83 0.10 0.21 -9.18
CA THR A 83 0.88 1.26 -9.85
C THR A 83 2.32 1.30 -9.35
N ILE A 84 2.55 1.13 -8.04
CA ILE A 84 3.90 1.03 -7.48
C ILE A 84 4.62 -0.20 -8.01
N GLN A 85 3.93 -1.35 -8.10
CA GLN A 85 4.53 -2.58 -8.63
C GLN A 85 4.84 -2.49 -10.13
N LEU A 86 4.02 -1.77 -10.92
CA LEU A 86 4.35 -1.49 -12.32
C LEU A 86 5.73 -0.85 -12.43
N ARG A 87 5.99 0.17 -11.62
CA ARG A 87 7.28 0.87 -11.61
C ARG A 87 8.44 0.05 -11.07
N THR A 88 8.21 -0.69 -9.97
CA THR A 88 9.32 -1.25 -9.17
C THR A 88 9.63 -2.71 -9.48
N ARG A 89 8.70 -3.44 -10.11
CA ARG A 89 8.83 -4.88 -10.33
C ARG A 89 8.53 -5.33 -11.75
N ILE A 90 7.50 -4.74 -12.39
CA ILE A 90 7.01 -5.25 -13.68
C ILE A 90 7.78 -4.63 -14.83
N MET A 91 8.02 -3.33 -14.79
CA MET A 91 8.73 -2.58 -15.83
C MET A 91 9.77 -1.62 -15.22
N PRO A 92 10.62 -2.04 -14.25
CA PRO A 92 11.58 -1.15 -13.60
C PRO A 92 12.54 -0.50 -14.61
N GLU A 93 12.89 -1.22 -15.65
CA GLU A 93 13.79 -0.74 -16.73
C GLU A 93 13.27 0.49 -17.47
N VAL A 94 11.96 0.71 -17.50
CA VAL A 94 11.35 1.89 -18.13
C VAL A 94 11.59 3.13 -17.27
N PHE A 95 11.53 2.98 -15.96
CA PHE A 95 11.58 4.09 -15.00
C PHE A 95 12.98 4.32 -14.42
N GLU A 96 13.86 3.32 -14.52
CA GLU A 96 15.26 3.40 -14.15
C GLU A 96 16.04 3.89 -15.36
N GLY A 97 16.35 5.16 -15.43
CA GLY A 97 17.18 5.64 -16.51
C GLY A 97 17.08 7.11 -16.83
N ASN A 98 17.42 7.46 -18.04
CA ASN A 98 17.57 8.82 -18.47
C ASN A 98 16.24 9.60 -18.40
N PRO A 99 16.17 10.69 -17.59
CA PRO A 99 14.99 11.52 -17.46
C PRO A 99 14.52 12.17 -18.79
N THR A 100 15.32 12.12 -19.84
CA THR A 100 14.96 12.62 -21.17
C THR A 100 13.93 11.76 -21.90
N LYS A 101 13.65 10.55 -21.42
CA LYS A 101 12.63 9.67 -22.01
C LYS A 101 11.21 9.97 -21.58
N VAL A 102 11.02 10.74 -20.52
CA VAL A 102 9.68 11.07 -20.04
C VAL A 102 9.17 12.35 -20.66
N LEU A 103 8.00 12.30 -21.26
CA LEU A 103 7.27 13.44 -21.76
C LEU A 103 6.05 13.71 -20.88
N ILE A 104 6.00 14.89 -20.29
CA ILE A 104 4.85 15.36 -19.50
C ILE A 104 4.14 16.41 -20.33
N SER A 105 2.86 16.20 -20.60
CA SER A 105 2.09 17.15 -21.40
C SER A 105 0.65 17.29 -20.89
N GLY A 106 -0.13 18.14 -21.58
CA GLY A 106 -1.52 18.40 -21.30
C GLY A 106 -1.78 19.74 -20.63
N GLY A 107 -3.07 20.02 -20.46
CA GLY A 107 -3.58 21.27 -19.90
C GLY A 107 -3.95 21.18 -18.42
N LYS A 108 -4.85 22.07 -17.99
CA LYS A 108 -5.33 22.11 -16.61
C LYS A 108 -6.23 20.91 -16.25
N LYS A 109 -7.01 20.42 -17.22
CA LYS A 109 -8.01 19.36 -17.03
C LYS A 109 -7.46 17.98 -17.35
N ILE A 110 -6.82 17.80 -18.51
CA ILE A 110 -6.15 16.57 -18.90
C ILE A 110 -4.65 16.73 -18.76
N ARG A 111 -4.01 15.73 -18.17
CA ARG A 111 -2.54 15.61 -18.12
C ARG A 111 -2.11 14.22 -18.51
N THR A 112 -0.93 14.14 -19.12
CA THR A 112 -0.33 12.87 -19.55
C THR A 112 1.12 12.77 -19.11
N ILE A 113 1.56 11.53 -18.89
CA ILE A 113 2.96 11.15 -18.74
C ILE A 113 3.21 10.06 -19.77
N GLN A 114 4.25 10.21 -20.57
CA GLN A 114 4.63 9.22 -21.57
C GLN A 114 6.09 8.83 -21.41
N TRP A 115 6.35 7.54 -21.27
CA TRP A 115 7.67 6.92 -21.23
C TRP A 115 7.92 6.18 -22.56
N GLY A 116 8.31 6.93 -23.58
CA GLY A 116 8.52 6.37 -24.92
C GLY A 116 7.28 5.65 -25.46
N SER A 117 7.50 4.42 -25.95
CA SER A 117 6.43 3.50 -26.35
C SER A 117 6.06 2.49 -25.27
N ASP A 118 6.61 2.61 -24.06
CA ASP A 118 6.52 1.58 -23.03
C ASP A 118 5.37 1.83 -22.05
N VAL A 119 5.19 3.09 -21.59
CA VAL A 119 4.13 3.44 -20.65
C VAL A 119 3.50 4.79 -21.01
N PHE A 120 2.18 4.82 -21.04
CA PHE A 120 1.40 6.05 -21.18
C PHE A 120 0.37 6.16 -20.07
N VAL A 121 0.37 7.30 -19.40
CA VAL A 121 -0.56 7.62 -18.31
C VAL A 121 -1.36 8.84 -18.71
N VAL A 122 -2.67 8.77 -18.55
CA VAL A 122 -3.55 9.91 -18.78
C VAL A 122 -4.52 10.05 -17.62
N GLY A 123 -4.74 11.28 -17.19
CA GLY A 123 -5.60 11.58 -16.06
C GLY A 123 -6.48 12.81 -16.27
N ASN A 124 -7.73 12.67 -15.84
CA ASN A 124 -8.69 13.77 -15.83
C ASN A 124 -8.70 14.45 -14.46
N PHE A 125 -8.11 15.64 -14.39
CA PHE A 125 -8.05 16.48 -13.18
C PHE A 125 -9.27 17.39 -13.04
N ASP A 126 -10.22 17.36 -13.97
CA ASP A 126 -11.48 18.09 -13.82
C ASP A 126 -12.30 17.52 -12.66
N VAL A 127 -13.11 18.36 -12.06
CA VAL A 127 -13.94 17.99 -10.90
C VAL A 127 -15.38 17.63 -11.28
N ALA A 128 -15.80 17.99 -12.46
CA ALA A 128 -17.21 17.90 -12.86
C ALA A 128 -17.44 17.27 -14.24
N GLU A 129 -16.50 17.42 -15.18
CA GLU A 129 -16.73 17.07 -16.58
C GLU A 129 -15.87 15.92 -17.06
N ASN A 130 -16.45 15.09 -17.92
CA ASN A 130 -15.68 14.14 -18.70
C ASN A 130 -14.73 14.89 -19.63
N GLN A 131 -13.56 14.31 -19.83
CA GLN A 131 -12.56 14.86 -20.74
C GLN A 131 -12.13 13.79 -21.72
N THR A 132 -11.71 14.21 -22.92
CA THR A 132 -11.18 13.33 -23.94
C THR A 132 -9.67 13.47 -24.05
N ALA A 133 -9.01 12.38 -24.41
CA ALA A 133 -7.60 12.33 -24.70
C ALA A 133 -7.33 11.37 -25.85
N THR A 134 -6.17 11.48 -26.47
CA THR A 134 -5.76 10.59 -27.56
C THR A 134 -4.52 9.80 -27.14
N LEU A 135 -4.55 8.48 -27.34
CA LEU A 135 -3.38 7.63 -27.19
C LEU A 135 -2.34 7.96 -28.29
N PRO A 136 -1.06 7.93 -27.95
CA PRO A 136 -0.01 8.01 -28.98
C PRO A 136 -0.11 6.83 -29.95
N GLU A 137 0.50 6.99 -31.14
CA GLU A 137 0.61 5.89 -32.10
C GLU A 137 1.31 4.69 -31.48
N GLY A 138 0.81 3.50 -31.74
CA GLY A 138 1.36 2.25 -31.24
C GLY A 138 0.31 1.23 -30.79
N THR A 139 0.81 0.15 -30.22
CA THR A 139 -0.05 -0.85 -29.57
C THR A 139 -0.03 -0.60 -28.08
N TRP A 140 -1.22 -0.50 -27.50
CA TRP A 140 -1.39 -0.20 -26.08
C TRP A 140 -2.31 -1.20 -25.40
N TYR A 141 -1.99 -1.53 -24.15
CA TYR A 141 -2.78 -2.41 -23.28
C TYR A 141 -3.19 -1.62 -22.05
N ASN A 142 -4.49 -1.62 -21.73
CA ASN A 142 -4.97 -1.00 -20.50
C ASN A 142 -4.49 -1.83 -19.30
N TYR A 143 -3.67 -1.23 -18.46
CA TYR A 143 -2.99 -1.93 -17.37
C TYR A 143 -3.96 -2.47 -16.33
N PHE A 144 -4.99 -1.70 -15.94
CA PHE A 144 -5.95 -2.16 -14.94
C PHE A 144 -7.02 -3.09 -15.49
N GLU A 145 -7.40 -2.92 -16.75
CA GLU A 145 -8.46 -3.73 -17.38
C GLU A 145 -7.90 -4.99 -18.05
N GLN A 146 -6.57 -5.09 -18.19
CA GLN A 146 -5.90 -6.22 -18.83
C GLN A 146 -6.40 -6.48 -20.25
N THR A 147 -6.72 -5.43 -20.97
CA THR A 147 -7.26 -5.49 -22.33
C THR A 147 -6.41 -4.71 -23.32
N LYS A 148 -6.30 -5.24 -24.54
CA LYS A 148 -5.70 -4.49 -25.66
C LYS A 148 -6.63 -3.34 -26.03
N GLN A 149 -6.09 -2.12 -26.07
CA GLN A 149 -6.87 -0.94 -26.43
C GLN A 149 -7.17 -0.95 -27.94
N ALA A 150 -8.44 -0.87 -28.29
CA ALA A 150 -8.89 -0.93 -29.68
C ALA A 150 -8.99 0.44 -30.35
N THR A 151 -9.22 1.49 -29.55
CA THR A 151 -9.41 2.87 -30.02
C THR A 151 -8.33 3.79 -29.51
N THR A 152 -7.98 4.78 -30.29
CA THR A 152 -7.02 5.83 -29.87
C THR A 152 -7.68 6.95 -29.06
N GLU A 153 -8.98 7.14 -29.21
CA GLU A 153 -9.73 8.14 -28.47
C GLU A 153 -10.20 7.58 -27.14
N LEU A 154 -9.90 8.29 -26.07
CA LEU A 154 -10.21 7.95 -24.69
C LEU A 154 -11.17 8.97 -24.11
N THR A 155 -12.16 8.49 -23.34
CA THR A 155 -13.02 9.36 -22.53
C THR A 155 -12.80 9.01 -21.06
N LEU A 156 -12.44 10.01 -20.26
CA LEU A 156 -12.17 9.87 -18.83
C LEU A 156 -13.20 10.64 -18.01
N ALA A 157 -13.78 9.97 -17.04
CA ALA A 157 -14.63 10.59 -16.03
C ALA A 157 -13.81 11.53 -15.11
N PRO A 158 -14.46 12.46 -14.38
CA PRO A 158 -13.78 13.32 -13.40
C PRO A 158 -12.99 12.52 -12.37
N GLY A 159 -11.70 12.82 -12.26
CA GLY A 159 -10.80 12.13 -11.31
C GLY A 159 -10.31 10.76 -11.75
N GLU A 160 -10.64 10.33 -12.96
CA GLU A 160 -10.20 9.05 -13.51
C GLU A 160 -8.76 9.11 -14.00
N VAL A 161 -8.05 8.00 -13.85
CA VAL A 161 -6.74 7.74 -14.43
C VAL A 161 -6.76 6.44 -15.22
N MET A 162 -6.16 6.47 -16.39
CA MET A 162 -5.87 5.29 -17.19
C MET A 162 -4.35 5.15 -17.36
N ILE A 163 -3.86 3.94 -17.22
CA ILE A 163 -2.47 3.59 -17.42
C ILE A 163 -2.42 2.55 -18.54
N PHE A 164 -1.57 2.79 -19.52
CA PHE A 164 -1.37 1.90 -20.64
C PHE A 164 0.08 1.46 -20.70
N THR A 165 0.29 0.21 -21.10
CA THR A 165 1.62 -0.37 -21.35
C THR A 165 1.76 -0.74 -22.82
N GLY A 166 2.94 -0.57 -23.39
CA GLY A 166 3.24 -0.89 -24.79
C GLY A 166 3.34 -2.40 -25.07
N ARG A 167 3.36 -3.20 -24.02
CA ARG A 167 3.30 -4.67 -24.06
C ARG A 167 2.29 -5.17 -23.05
N GLU A 168 1.77 -6.36 -23.28
CA GLU A 168 0.95 -7.05 -22.31
C GLU A 168 1.77 -7.36 -21.05
N VAL A 169 1.21 -7.03 -19.90
CA VAL A 169 1.82 -7.29 -18.58
C VAL A 169 0.72 -7.81 -17.66
N GLU A 170 1.08 -8.70 -16.75
CA GLU A 170 0.13 -9.23 -15.79
C GLU A 170 -0.14 -8.21 -14.67
N LEU A 171 -1.41 -8.01 -14.33
CA LEU A 171 -1.80 -7.18 -13.20
C LEU A 171 -1.54 -7.94 -11.90
N PRO A 172 -0.68 -7.43 -11.01
CA PRO A 172 -0.37 -8.15 -9.79
C PRO A 172 -1.58 -8.24 -8.86
N GLU A 173 -1.80 -9.43 -8.32
CA GLU A 173 -2.77 -9.63 -7.26
C GLU A 173 -2.32 -8.88 -6.00
N MET A 174 -3.23 -8.10 -5.45
CA MET A 174 -2.98 -7.35 -4.23
C MET A 174 -3.53 -8.11 -3.04
N GLN A 175 -2.65 -8.42 -2.10
CA GLN A 175 -3.07 -9.00 -0.83
C GLN A 175 -3.95 -8.02 -0.05
N PRO A 176 -5.01 -8.48 0.61
CA PRO A 176 -5.78 -7.65 1.49
C PRO A 176 -4.89 -7.00 2.57
N PHE A 177 -5.08 -5.71 2.82
CA PHE A 177 -4.23 -4.97 3.75
C PHE A 177 -4.20 -5.59 5.17
N TYR A 178 -5.29 -6.14 5.63
CA TYR A 178 -5.39 -6.78 6.94
C TYR A 178 -4.55 -8.06 7.09
N CYS A 179 -4.09 -8.69 5.99
CA CYS A 179 -3.18 -9.84 6.08
C CYS A 179 -1.86 -9.48 6.77
N PHE A 180 -1.40 -8.25 6.66
CA PHE A 180 -0.20 -7.80 7.36
C PHE A 180 -0.43 -7.55 8.85
N MET A 181 -1.68 -7.34 9.27
CA MET A 181 -2.04 -7.06 10.66
C MET A 181 -2.52 -8.31 11.39
N THR A 182 -3.22 -9.21 10.70
CA THR A 182 -3.66 -10.49 11.27
C THR A 182 -2.50 -11.46 11.45
N ASP A 183 -1.48 -11.42 10.60
CA ASP A 183 -0.28 -12.21 10.80
C ASP A 183 0.49 -11.81 12.07
N LEU A 184 0.38 -10.57 12.52
CA LEU A 184 0.94 -10.13 13.80
C LEU A 184 0.13 -10.65 14.99
N GLU A 185 -1.18 -10.85 14.84
CA GLU A 185 -2.05 -11.43 15.87
C GLU A 185 -2.02 -12.97 15.86
N ASN A 186 -1.92 -13.58 14.69
CA ASN A 186 -1.78 -15.04 14.55
C ASN A 186 -0.39 -15.57 14.94
N VAL A 187 0.61 -14.70 15.05
CA VAL A 187 1.92 -15.07 15.65
C VAL A 187 1.82 -15.22 17.18
N ILE A 188 0.77 -14.67 17.81
CA ILE A 188 0.61 -14.68 19.29
C ILE A 188 -0.28 -15.83 19.78
N ALA A 189 -1.14 -16.39 18.94
CA ALA A 189 -1.96 -17.54 19.33
C ALA A 189 -1.45 -18.84 18.65
N PRO A 190 -0.94 -19.82 19.39
CA PRO A 190 -0.72 -21.13 18.81
C PRO A 190 -2.06 -21.69 18.38
N GLN A 191 -2.22 -21.97 17.08
CA GLN A 191 -3.39 -22.70 16.56
C GLN A 191 -3.44 -24.08 17.26
N PRO A 192 -4.57 -24.48 17.86
CA PRO A 192 -4.64 -25.68 18.69
C PRO A 192 -4.60 -27.01 17.93
N SER A 193 -4.36 -27.03 16.64
CA SER A 193 -4.61 -28.21 15.80
C SER A 193 -3.41 -28.86 15.09
N GLU A 194 -2.21 -28.33 15.22
CA GLU A 194 -1.02 -29.10 14.80
C GLU A 194 -0.37 -29.70 16.03
N ILE A 195 -0.41 -31.04 16.16
CA ILE A 195 0.45 -31.79 17.07
C ILE A 195 1.87 -31.62 16.52
N LEU A 196 2.55 -30.61 17.00
CA LEU A 196 3.93 -30.33 16.62
C LEU A 196 4.88 -31.16 17.50
N PRO A 197 5.98 -31.67 16.95
CA PRO A 197 6.99 -32.32 17.80
C PRO A 197 7.54 -31.33 18.83
N PRO A 198 7.98 -31.77 19.99
CA PRO A 198 8.52 -30.87 20.99
C PRO A 198 9.76 -30.16 20.47
N TYR A 199 9.83 -28.85 20.75
CA TYR A 199 10.90 -27.96 20.28
C TYR A 199 11.85 -27.57 21.41
N ASN A 200 13.07 -27.23 21.01
CA ASN A 200 13.97 -26.41 21.82
C ASN A 200 13.78 -24.95 21.38
N VAL A 201 13.38 -24.10 22.31
CA VAL A 201 13.05 -22.69 22.06
C VAL A 201 14.04 -21.80 22.78
N GLN A 202 14.55 -20.79 22.10
CA GLN A 202 15.34 -19.72 22.68
C GLN A 202 14.69 -18.37 22.36
N VAL A 203 14.59 -17.50 23.36
CA VAL A 203 14.05 -16.17 23.22
C VAL A 203 15.14 -15.13 23.48
N TYR A 204 15.26 -14.21 22.55
CA TYR A 204 16.29 -13.17 22.56
C TYR A 204 15.64 -11.79 22.67
N THR A 205 16.35 -10.86 23.33
CA THR A 205 16.12 -9.43 23.18
C THR A 205 16.55 -8.96 21.79
N LEU A 206 16.18 -7.75 21.39
CA LEU A 206 16.69 -7.15 20.15
C LEU A 206 18.21 -6.95 20.14
N SER A 207 18.83 -6.88 21.33
CA SER A 207 20.29 -6.79 21.47
C SER A 207 21.00 -8.16 21.35
N GLY A 208 20.24 -9.25 21.13
CA GLY A 208 20.77 -10.60 20.97
C GLY A 208 21.04 -11.36 22.28
N GLN A 209 20.61 -10.81 23.41
CA GLN A 209 20.75 -11.50 24.72
C GLN A 209 19.65 -12.59 24.84
N VAL A 210 20.03 -13.81 25.18
CA VAL A 210 19.09 -14.88 25.51
C VAL A 210 18.46 -14.61 26.87
N ILE A 211 17.14 -14.51 26.92
CA ILE A 211 16.37 -14.23 28.14
C ILE A 211 15.48 -15.39 28.57
N LEU A 212 15.21 -16.35 27.67
CA LEU A 212 14.46 -17.55 27.97
C LEU A 212 14.99 -18.69 27.11
N GLN A 213 15.16 -19.86 27.71
CA GLN A 213 15.47 -21.09 27.00
C GLN A 213 14.60 -22.22 27.56
N GLN A 214 13.90 -22.90 26.67
CA GLN A 214 13.02 -24.01 27.00
C GLN A 214 13.35 -25.20 26.10
N SER A 215 13.41 -26.39 26.64
CA SER A 215 13.68 -27.60 25.89
C SER A 215 12.50 -28.54 25.96
N ASN A 216 12.25 -29.25 24.84
CA ASN A 216 11.21 -30.27 24.74
C ASN A 216 9.78 -29.72 25.05
N VAL A 217 9.47 -28.53 24.57
CA VAL A 217 8.16 -27.88 24.78
C VAL A 217 7.27 -27.97 23.55
N MET A 218 5.98 -28.15 23.76
CA MET A 218 4.98 -28.16 22.70
C MET A 218 4.59 -26.73 22.25
N ALA A 219 4.73 -25.76 23.15
CA ALA A 219 4.58 -24.33 22.87
C ALA A 219 5.52 -23.54 23.81
N ALA A 220 6.07 -22.44 23.33
CA ALA A 220 6.87 -21.55 24.16
C ALA A 220 6.00 -20.88 25.23
N ASP A 221 6.33 -21.06 26.50
CA ASP A 221 5.70 -20.29 27.56
C ASP A 221 6.39 -18.93 27.70
N LEU A 222 5.76 -17.93 27.12
CA LEU A 222 6.23 -16.56 27.13
C LEU A 222 5.66 -15.75 28.31
N ASN A 223 4.90 -16.39 29.21
CA ASN A 223 4.23 -15.68 30.31
C ASN A 223 5.20 -15.05 31.33
N ALA A 224 6.41 -15.57 31.41
CA ALA A 224 7.46 -15.02 32.24
C ALA A 224 8.10 -13.71 31.69
N LEU A 225 7.82 -13.37 30.43
CA LEU A 225 8.40 -12.19 29.80
C LEU A 225 7.55 -10.95 30.06
N GLY A 226 8.16 -9.81 30.31
CA GLY A 226 7.51 -8.51 30.37
C GLY A 226 6.97 -8.07 29.00
N SER A 227 6.25 -6.94 28.93
CA SER A 227 5.86 -6.33 27.69
C SER A 227 7.10 -5.87 26.91
N GLY A 228 7.21 -6.26 25.64
CA GLY A 228 8.38 -5.93 24.84
C GLY A 228 8.43 -6.67 23.51
N LEU A 229 9.49 -6.42 22.76
CA LEU A 229 9.75 -7.03 21.47
C LEU A 229 10.88 -8.05 21.61
N TYR A 230 10.61 -9.28 21.17
CA TYR A 230 11.48 -10.42 21.32
C TYR A 230 11.68 -11.16 20.01
N ILE A 231 12.78 -11.91 19.89
CA ILE A 231 13.02 -12.85 18.79
C ILE A 231 12.95 -14.25 19.40
N VAL A 232 11.99 -15.06 18.95
CA VAL A 232 11.84 -16.47 19.32
C VAL A 232 12.47 -17.33 18.25
N GLN A 233 13.45 -18.11 18.62
CA GLN A 233 14.15 -19.05 17.74
C GLN A 233 13.85 -20.48 18.15
N TYR A 234 13.53 -21.35 17.18
CA TYR A 234 13.32 -22.79 17.39
C TYR A 234 13.75 -23.58 16.17
N GLU A 235 13.94 -24.86 16.34
CA GLU A 235 14.27 -25.76 15.24
C GLU A 235 13.03 -26.54 14.80
N LYS A 236 12.73 -26.51 13.49
CA LYS A 236 11.64 -27.27 12.86
C LYS A 236 12.22 -28.06 11.66
N ASN A 237 12.08 -29.37 11.66
CA ASN A 237 12.55 -30.23 10.57
C ASN A 237 14.03 -30.03 10.21
N GLY A 238 14.90 -29.86 11.21
CA GLY A 238 16.34 -29.62 11.01
C GLY A 238 16.69 -28.19 10.50
N GLN A 239 15.71 -27.32 10.39
CA GLN A 239 15.90 -25.90 10.02
C GLN A 239 15.65 -24.99 11.20
N ARG A 240 16.54 -24.02 11.40
CA ARG A 240 16.33 -22.97 12.39
C ARG A 240 15.32 -21.95 11.88
N VAL A 241 14.30 -21.75 12.64
CA VAL A 241 13.24 -20.75 12.38
C VAL A 241 13.33 -19.68 13.45
N ALA A 242 13.34 -18.42 13.04
CA ALA A 242 13.28 -17.28 13.94
C ALA A 242 12.02 -16.45 13.67
N LYS A 243 11.28 -16.12 14.71
CA LYS A 243 10.09 -15.28 14.63
C LYS A 243 10.21 -14.11 15.58
N LYS A 244 9.75 -12.94 15.14
CA LYS A 244 9.63 -11.74 15.95
C LYS A 244 8.30 -11.79 16.70
N VAL A 245 8.33 -11.61 18.01
CA VAL A 245 7.16 -11.67 18.89
C VAL A 245 7.08 -10.39 19.71
N ILE A 246 5.90 -9.79 19.75
CA ILE A 246 5.56 -8.65 20.63
C ILE A 246 4.68 -9.17 21.76
N ARG A 247 5.02 -8.78 22.99
CA ARG A 247 4.23 -9.09 24.17
C ARG A 247 3.78 -7.82 24.89
#